data_2e5b02250b934f7e4f6db08f2f612a37
#
_entry.id   2e5b02250b934f7e4f6db08f2f612a37
#
_cell.length_a   1.000
_cell.length_b   1.000
_cell.length_c   1.000
_cell.angle_alpha   90.00
_cell.angle_beta   90.00
_cell.angle_gamma   90.00
#
_symmetry.space_group_name_H-M   'P 1'
#
loop_
_entity.id
_entity.type
_entity.pdbx_description
1 polymer ?
#
loop_
_entity_poly.entity_id
_entity_poly.type
_entity_poly.pdbx_seq_one_letter_code
_entity_poly.pdbx_strand_id
1 'polypeptide(L)'
;MAVGGCGAWARAPLADKYPSLCVFRMRNGMNSVTIAHKPQWRLVGVAGERLPMKAKMIHRCIHVLDLEKSLAFYKRAFGLDVVREIARAEGSRKIVYIGNDTTDFELELVWESGRTEAYDNGSNDAHLAFAVDDVDAARLLHDEMDCVCHELGRDGIYFIEDPDGCCLEIVPSDLWD
;
A
#
# COMPACT_ATOMS: atom_id res chain seq x y z
N MET A 1 29.48 20.69 -9.32
CA MET A 1 29.56 19.28 -8.89
C MET A 1 29.53 19.28 -7.37
N ALA A 2 28.40 18.98 -6.80
CA ALA A 2 28.25 18.71 -5.37
C ALA A 2 27.25 17.53 -5.27
N VAL A 3 27.78 16.37 -4.92
CA VAL A 3 27.02 15.16 -4.62
C VAL A 3 26.37 15.36 -3.25
N GLY A 4 25.05 15.53 -3.23
CA GLY A 4 24.26 15.58 -2.02
C GLY A 4 24.25 14.22 -1.33
N GLY A 5 24.82 14.17 -0.12
CA GLY A 5 24.91 12.99 0.70
C GLY A 5 23.52 12.55 1.18
N CYS A 6 23.31 11.24 1.15
CA CYS A 6 22.21 10.54 1.82
C CYS A 6 22.17 10.94 3.29
N GLY A 7 21.12 11.66 3.70
CA GLY A 7 20.87 11.96 5.10
C GLY A 7 20.60 10.68 5.87
N ALA A 8 21.51 10.32 6.77
CA ALA A 8 21.33 9.25 7.71
C ALA A 8 20.12 9.56 8.59
N TRP A 9 19.05 8.79 8.45
CA TRP A 9 17.93 8.81 9.39
C TRP A 9 18.44 8.28 10.73
N ALA A 10 18.76 9.17 11.64
CA ALA A 10 18.97 8.82 13.03
C ALA A 10 17.65 8.21 13.53
N ARG A 11 17.64 6.92 13.81
CA ARG A 11 16.52 6.26 14.48
C ARG A 11 16.37 6.87 15.85
N ALA A 12 15.35 7.70 16.04
CA ALA A 12 14.95 8.13 17.36
C ALA A 12 14.65 6.87 18.21
N PRO A 13 15.07 6.83 19.48
CA PRO A 13 14.74 5.73 20.36
C PRO A 13 13.21 5.55 20.40
N LEU A 14 12.74 4.31 20.41
CA LEU A 14 11.31 3.99 20.45
C LEU A 14 10.58 4.71 21.61
N ALA A 15 11.29 5.00 22.69
CA ALA A 15 10.79 5.74 23.85
C ALA A 15 10.32 7.16 23.53
N ASP A 16 10.93 7.85 22.55
CA ASP A 16 10.54 9.23 22.18
C ASP A 16 9.25 9.26 21.32
N LYS A 17 9.00 8.16 20.64
CA LYS A 17 7.80 8.02 19.79
C LYS A 17 6.57 7.51 20.54
N TYR A 18 6.78 6.83 21.67
CA TYR A 18 5.76 6.24 22.51
C TYR A 18 6.10 6.46 23.98
N PRO A 19 5.77 7.62 24.57
CA PRO A 19 6.15 7.98 25.95
C PRO A 19 5.57 7.06 27.03
N SER A 20 4.65 6.17 26.68
CA SER A 20 4.07 5.16 27.56
C SER A 20 4.76 3.78 27.51
N LEU A 21 5.87 3.67 26.78
CA LEU A 21 6.60 2.41 26.62
C LEU A 21 7.72 2.33 27.67
N CYS A 22 7.61 1.41 28.63
CA CYS A 22 8.70 1.05 29.54
C CYS A 22 9.46 -0.17 28.98
N VAL A 23 10.76 0.00 28.76
CA VAL A 23 11.65 -1.11 28.36
C VAL A 23 12.30 -1.69 29.60
N PHE A 24 11.97 -2.92 29.95
CA PHE A 24 12.65 -3.67 31.00
C PHE A 24 13.75 -4.57 30.40
N ARG A 25 14.96 -4.43 30.93
CA ARG A 25 16.08 -5.29 30.57
C ARG A 25 16.15 -6.46 31.53
N MET A 26 15.89 -7.67 31.05
CA MET A 26 16.09 -8.88 31.85
C MET A 26 17.57 -9.31 31.84
N ARG A 27 18.01 -9.96 32.93
CA ARG A 27 19.42 -10.36 33.15
C ARG A 27 20.00 -11.35 32.12
N ASN A 28 19.21 -11.84 31.19
CA ASN A 28 19.63 -12.81 30.16
C ASN A 28 19.60 -12.26 28.74
N GLY A 29 19.68 -10.96 28.55
CA GLY A 29 19.87 -10.38 27.21
C GLY A 29 18.65 -10.35 26.29
N MET A 30 17.47 -10.80 26.73
CA MET A 30 16.23 -10.65 25.99
C MET A 30 15.53 -9.35 26.40
N ASN A 31 15.28 -8.47 25.44
CA ASN A 31 14.50 -7.26 25.65
C ASN A 31 13.02 -7.58 25.53
N SER A 32 12.26 -7.38 26.62
CA SER A 32 10.79 -7.41 26.59
C SER A 32 10.26 -5.97 26.61
N VAL A 33 9.29 -5.67 25.76
CA VAL A 33 8.58 -4.39 25.72
C VAL A 33 7.24 -4.57 26.41
N THR A 34 7.03 -3.89 27.54
CA THR A 34 5.74 -3.88 28.23
C THR A 34 5.02 -2.56 27.93
N ILE A 35 3.85 -2.65 27.32
CA ILE A 35 2.98 -1.48 27.06
C ILE A 35 2.13 -1.23 28.30
N ALA A 36 2.35 -0.10 28.97
CA ALA A 36 1.69 0.28 30.22
C ALA A 36 0.41 1.10 30.03
N HIS A 37 -0.45 0.76 29.09
CA HIS A 37 -1.83 1.27 29.10
C HIS A 37 -2.81 0.27 28.50
N LYS A 38 -3.45 -0.41 29.48
CA LYS A 38 -4.76 -1.11 29.45
C LYS A 38 -5.08 -2.08 28.34
N PRO A 39 -6.03 -2.83 28.67
CA PRO A 39 -6.11 -3.94 29.62
C PRO A 39 -6.34 -5.24 28.86
N GLN A 40 -6.14 -6.32 29.51
CA GLN A 40 -6.54 -7.66 29.09
C GLN A 40 -5.65 -8.40 28.10
N TRP A 41 -4.42 -7.92 27.86
CA TRP A 41 -3.44 -8.86 27.36
C TRP A 41 -2.85 -9.59 28.57
N ARG A 42 -3.50 -10.67 28.99
CA ARG A 42 -2.88 -11.61 29.90
C ARG A 42 -1.60 -12.12 29.23
N LEU A 43 -0.46 -11.65 29.72
CA LEU A 43 0.78 -12.37 29.55
C LEU A 43 0.63 -13.65 30.36
N VAL A 44 0.09 -14.70 29.74
CA VAL A 44 0.21 -16.04 30.26
C VAL A 44 1.62 -16.49 29.91
N GLY A 45 2.54 -16.29 30.85
CA GLY A 45 3.82 -16.94 30.81
C GLY A 45 3.61 -18.42 30.98
N VAL A 46 3.65 -19.18 29.91
CA VAL A 46 4.01 -20.60 29.87
C VAL A 46 4.38 -20.92 28.43
N ALA A 47 5.36 -21.76 28.25
CA ALA A 47 5.73 -22.37 26.98
C ALA A 47 4.52 -23.12 26.36
N GLY A 48 3.65 -22.35 25.72
CA GLY A 48 2.59 -22.81 24.85
C GLY A 48 2.87 -22.25 23.48
N GLU A 49 2.93 -23.06 22.47
CA GLU A 49 3.00 -22.65 21.07
C GLU A 49 1.94 -21.58 20.85
N ARG A 50 2.39 -20.34 20.57
CA ARG A 50 1.46 -19.30 20.12
C ARG A 50 0.90 -19.77 18.81
N LEU A 51 -0.40 -20.06 18.77
CA LEU A 51 -1.07 -20.27 17.50
C LEU A 51 -0.78 -19.07 16.62
N PRO A 52 -0.35 -19.28 15.37
CA PRO A 52 -0.06 -18.18 14.46
C PRO A 52 -1.32 -17.31 14.35
N MET A 53 -1.13 -15.98 14.46
CA MET A 53 -2.22 -15.04 14.23
C MET A 53 -2.75 -15.27 12.82
N LYS A 54 -4.06 -15.45 12.68
CA LYS A 54 -4.71 -15.47 11.37
C LYS A 54 -4.93 -14.02 10.94
N ALA A 55 -4.19 -13.58 9.94
CA ALA A 55 -4.35 -12.26 9.33
C ALA A 55 -4.73 -12.42 7.85
N LYS A 56 -5.56 -11.51 7.35
CA LYS A 56 -5.94 -11.40 5.93
C LYS A 56 -5.53 -10.01 5.44
N MET A 57 -4.86 -9.93 4.30
CA MET A 57 -4.68 -8.66 3.61
C MET A 57 -6.01 -8.24 3.00
N ILE A 58 -6.45 -7.01 3.25
CA ILE A 58 -7.80 -6.56 2.87
C ILE A 58 -7.78 -5.39 1.89
N HIS A 59 -6.84 -4.47 2.00
CA HIS A 59 -6.71 -3.35 1.07
C HIS A 59 -5.31 -2.73 1.09
N ARG A 60 -5.01 -1.96 0.03
CA ARG A 60 -3.96 -0.95 -0.01
C ARG A 60 -4.59 0.43 -0.13
N CYS A 61 -4.07 1.40 0.59
CA CYS A 61 -4.49 2.79 0.48
C CYS A 61 -3.56 3.56 -0.48
N ILE A 62 -4.17 4.34 -1.37
CA ILE A 62 -3.52 5.30 -2.27
C ILE A 62 -4.24 6.64 -2.12
N HIS A 63 -3.46 7.71 -2.00
CA HIS A 63 -3.99 9.07 -2.02
C HIS A 63 -4.03 9.60 -3.45
N VAL A 64 -5.14 10.22 -3.84
CA VAL A 64 -5.38 10.72 -5.20
C VAL A 64 -5.74 12.21 -5.20
N LEU A 65 -5.23 12.94 -6.20
CA LEU A 65 -5.54 14.36 -6.39
C LEU A 65 -6.91 14.58 -7.05
N ASP A 66 -7.22 13.73 -8.03
CA ASP A 66 -8.47 13.76 -8.77
C ASP A 66 -9.13 12.38 -8.71
N LEU A 67 -10.14 12.26 -7.84
CA LEU A 67 -10.82 10.99 -7.60
C LEU A 67 -11.50 10.45 -8.87
N GLU A 68 -12.15 11.32 -9.66
CA GLU A 68 -12.86 10.89 -10.85
C GLU A 68 -11.89 10.38 -11.93
N LYS A 69 -10.76 11.07 -12.09
CA LYS A 69 -9.69 10.63 -13.00
C LYS A 69 -9.12 9.27 -12.59
N SER A 70 -8.86 9.08 -11.31
CA SER A 70 -8.33 7.81 -10.80
C SER A 70 -9.35 6.67 -10.91
N LEU A 71 -10.63 6.93 -10.61
CA LEU A 71 -11.71 5.95 -10.81
C LEU A 71 -11.82 5.52 -12.29
N ALA A 72 -11.79 6.49 -13.22
CA ALA A 72 -11.82 6.21 -14.65
C ALA A 72 -10.60 5.39 -15.11
N PHE A 73 -9.42 5.72 -14.58
CA PHE A 73 -8.19 5.00 -14.88
C PHE A 73 -8.27 3.53 -14.43
N TYR A 74 -8.56 3.27 -13.15
CA TYR A 74 -8.61 1.91 -12.61
C TYR A 74 -9.73 1.07 -13.22
N LYS A 75 -10.85 1.71 -13.57
CA LYS A 75 -11.93 1.05 -14.31
C LYS A 75 -11.48 0.63 -15.70
N ARG A 76 -10.79 1.51 -16.43
CA ARG A 76 -10.34 1.23 -17.80
C ARG A 76 -9.18 0.22 -17.82
N ALA A 77 -8.19 0.39 -16.93
CA ALA A 77 -6.98 -0.43 -16.90
C ALA A 77 -7.25 -1.87 -16.41
N PHE A 78 -8.12 -2.04 -15.40
CA PHE A 78 -8.26 -3.31 -14.67
C PHE A 78 -9.71 -3.75 -14.45
N GLY A 79 -10.69 -3.01 -14.93
CA GLY A 79 -12.10 -3.32 -14.69
C GLY A 79 -12.54 -3.16 -13.23
N LEU A 80 -11.81 -2.38 -12.42
CA LEU A 80 -12.19 -2.16 -11.02
C LEU A 80 -13.37 -1.21 -10.93
N ASP A 81 -14.40 -1.61 -10.18
CA ASP A 81 -15.60 -0.83 -9.90
C ASP A 81 -15.61 -0.35 -8.44
N VAL A 82 -16.41 0.68 -8.17
CA VAL A 82 -16.65 1.11 -6.79
C VAL A 82 -17.43 0.04 -6.04
N VAL A 83 -16.84 -0.48 -4.96
CA VAL A 83 -17.47 -1.48 -4.06
C VAL A 83 -18.13 -0.80 -2.86
N ARG A 84 -17.53 0.28 -2.35
CA ARG A 84 -18.09 1.05 -1.22
C ARG A 84 -17.45 2.43 -1.12
N GLU A 85 -18.16 3.34 -0.47
CA GLU A 85 -17.69 4.69 -0.20
C GLU A 85 -17.87 5.04 1.28
N ILE A 86 -16.95 5.84 1.80
CA ILE A 86 -17.03 6.42 3.13
C ILE A 86 -16.82 7.94 2.97
N ALA A 87 -17.88 8.71 3.11
CA ALA A 87 -17.80 10.16 3.14
C ALA A 87 -17.81 10.66 4.58
N ARG A 88 -16.93 11.61 4.91
CA ARG A 88 -17.01 12.31 6.19
C ARG A 88 -17.99 13.49 6.06
N ALA A 89 -18.71 13.77 7.15
CA ALA A 89 -19.82 14.74 7.17
C ALA A 89 -19.43 16.18 6.74
N GLU A 90 -18.15 16.53 6.74
CA GLU A 90 -17.65 17.86 6.39
C GLU A 90 -17.19 17.98 4.93
N GLY A 91 -17.30 16.92 4.10
CA GLY A 91 -16.89 16.94 2.70
C GLY A 91 -15.40 17.17 2.45
N SER A 92 -14.60 17.25 3.52
CA SER A 92 -13.15 17.52 3.43
C SER A 92 -12.34 16.31 2.93
N ARG A 93 -12.90 15.11 3.04
CA ARG A 93 -12.24 13.86 2.65
C ARG A 93 -13.27 12.84 2.16
N LYS A 94 -12.95 12.19 1.05
CA LYS A 94 -13.72 11.06 0.50
C LYS A 94 -12.82 9.84 0.40
N ILE A 95 -13.32 8.69 0.82
CA ILE A 95 -12.64 7.41 0.73
C ILE A 95 -13.50 6.49 -0.11
N VAL A 96 -12.94 5.97 -1.19
CA VAL A 96 -13.62 5.08 -2.11
C VAL A 96 -12.82 3.79 -2.22
N TYR A 97 -13.48 2.66 -2.03
CA TYR A 97 -12.89 1.34 -2.25
C TYR A 97 -13.31 0.83 -3.60
N ILE A 98 -12.34 0.40 -4.39
CA ILE A 98 -12.56 -0.19 -5.72
C ILE A 98 -12.04 -1.63 -5.74
N GLY A 99 -12.70 -2.47 -6.53
CA GLY A 99 -12.37 -3.89 -6.64
C GLY A 99 -13.16 -4.54 -7.77
N ASN A 100 -12.96 -5.84 -7.94
CA ASN A 100 -13.72 -6.69 -8.84
C ASN A 100 -13.99 -8.04 -8.15
N ASP A 101 -14.59 -8.98 -8.85
CA ASP A 101 -14.96 -10.28 -8.31
C ASP A 101 -13.84 -11.33 -8.35
N THR A 102 -12.64 -10.97 -8.81
CA THR A 102 -11.50 -11.90 -8.89
C THR A 102 -10.75 -12.04 -7.55
N THR A 103 -10.88 -11.07 -6.65
CA THR A 103 -10.26 -11.09 -5.33
C THR A 103 -11.06 -10.30 -4.30
N ASP A 104 -10.94 -10.68 -3.02
CA ASP A 104 -11.47 -9.90 -1.89
C ASP A 104 -10.57 -8.71 -1.50
N PHE A 105 -9.40 -8.56 -2.14
CA PHE A 105 -8.51 -7.44 -1.87
C PHE A 105 -9.00 -6.19 -2.59
N GLU A 106 -9.08 -5.07 -1.87
CA GLU A 106 -9.60 -3.82 -2.39
C GLU A 106 -8.47 -2.78 -2.53
N LEU A 107 -8.65 -1.82 -3.41
CA LEU A 107 -7.85 -0.61 -3.46
C LEU A 107 -8.63 0.54 -2.82
N GLU A 108 -8.06 1.16 -1.79
CA GLU A 108 -8.63 2.31 -1.09
C GLU A 108 -8.10 3.60 -1.71
N LEU A 109 -8.95 4.37 -2.38
CA LEU A 109 -8.62 5.69 -2.92
C LEU A 109 -9.06 6.76 -1.92
N VAL A 110 -8.12 7.59 -1.50
CA VAL A 110 -8.36 8.68 -0.55
C VAL A 110 -8.16 10.02 -1.24
N TRP A 111 -9.25 10.78 -1.34
CA TRP A 111 -9.23 12.14 -1.86
C TRP A 111 -9.44 13.16 -0.74
N GLU A 112 -8.71 14.27 -0.80
CA GLU A 112 -8.79 15.38 0.15
C GLU A 112 -9.12 16.69 -0.57
N SER A 113 -10.16 17.39 -0.10
CA SER A 113 -10.59 18.66 -0.66
C SER A 113 -9.51 19.73 -0.53
N GLY A 114 -9.28 20.46 -1.61
CA GLY A 114 -8.36 21.60 -1.64
C GLY A 114 -6.88 21.22 -1.77
N ARG A 115 -6.53 19.94 -1.83
CA ARG A 115 -5.16 19.54 -2.16
C ARG A 115 -4.91 19.72 -3.66
N THR A 116 -3.83 20.39 -3.99
CA THR A 116 -3.38 20.64 -5.38
C THR A 116 -1.95 20.17 -5.64
N GLU A 117 -1.21 19.87 -4.58
CA GLU A 117 0.18 19.41 -4.68
C GLU A 117 0.23 17.90 -4.84
N ALA A 118 1.07 17.43 -5.76
CA ALA A 118 1.31 16.01 -5.98
C ALA A 118 1.73 15.30 -4.69
N TYR A 119 1.38 14.03 -4.60
CA TYR A 119 1.87 13.16 -3.53
C TYR A 119 3.31 12.73 -3.84
N ASP A 120 4.13 12.65 -2.81
CA ASP A 120 5.47 12.08 -2.90
C ASP A 120 5.38 10.57 -2.63
N ASN A 121 5.49 9.78 -3.67
CA ASN A 121 5.46 8.31 -3.60
C ASN A 121 6.77 7.73 -3.05
N GLY A 122 7.77 8.59 -2.82
CA GLY A 122 9.06 8.23 -2.27
C GLY A 122 9.99 7.53 -3.26
N SER A 123 11.15 7.16 -2.78
CA SER A 123 12.19 6.45 -3.54
C SER A 123 12.26 4.95 -3.20
N ASN A 124 11.20 4.42 -2.59
CA ASN A 124 11.14 3.03 -2.15
C ASN A 124 10.44 2.20 -3.22
N ASP A 125 10.89 1.98 -4.32
CA ASP A 125 10.46 1.04 -5.37
C ASP A 125 9.18 0.18 -5.05
N ALA A 126 8.25 0.80 -4.31
CA ALA A 126 7.01 0.17 -3.87
C ALA A 126 5.98 0.21 -4.99
N HIS A 127 5.43 -0.94 -5.33
CA HIS A 127 4.40 -1.07 -6.35
C HIS A 127 3.26 -1.99 -5.89
N LEU A 128 2.19 -2.03 -6.66
CA LEU A 128 1.10 -3.01 -6.55
C LEU A 128 1.09 -3.83 -7.84
N ALA A 129 1.10 -5.16 -7.73
CA ALA A 129 1.08 -6.04 -8.87
C ALA A 129 -0.34 -6.51 -9.21
N PHE A 130 -0.62 -6.60 -10.51
CA PHE A 130 -1.84 -7.17 -11.08
C PHE A 130 -1.48 -8.33 -12.00
N ALA A 131 -2.04 -9.50 -11.74
CA ALA A 131 -1.98 -10.62 -12.65
C ALA A 131 -3.04 -10.47 -13.74
N VAL A 132 -2.67 -10.68 -15.01
CA VAL A 132 -3.57 -10.56 -16.16
C VAL A 132 -3.55 -11.84 -16.98
N ASP A 133 -4.69 -12.27 -17.47
CA ASP A 133 -4.83 -13.52 -18.25
C ASP A 133 -4.26 -13.37 -19.68
N ASP A 134 -4.39 -12.17 -20.28
CA ASP A 134 -3.91 -11.85 -21.62
C ASP A 134 -3.02 -10.59 -21.53
N VAL A 135 -1.72 -10.85 -21.39
CA VAL A 135 -0.72 -9.77 -21.26
C VAL A 135 -0.58 -8.93 -22.52
N ASP A 136 -0.77 -9.51 -23.69
CA ASP A 136 -0.67 -8.79 -24.97
C ASP A 136 -1.86 -7.84 -25.13
N ALA A 137 -3.08 -8.28 -24.83
CA ALA A 137 -4.24 -7.43 -24.84
C ALA A 137 -4.17 -6.32 -23.77
N ALA A 138 -3.70 -6.65 -22.57
CA ALA A 138 -3.48 -5.67 -21.51
C ALA A 138 -2.44 -4.62 -21.95
N ARG A 139 -1.36 -5.05 -22.58
CA ARG A 139 -0.32 -4.16 -23.08
C ARG A 139 -0.85 -3.19 -24.14
N LEU A 140 -1.60 -3.67 -25.11
CA LEU A 140 -2.21 -2.81 -26.14
C LEU A 140 -3.12 -1.75 -25.49
N LEU A 141 -3.94 -2.15 -24.54
CA LEU A 141 -4.81 -1.23 -23.82
C LEU A 141 -4.02 -0.16 -23.06
N HIS A 142 -2.96 -0.55 -22.33
CA HIS A 142 -2.15 0.36 -21.55
C HIS A 142 -1.30 1.30 -22.41
N ASP A 143 -0.87 0.85 -23.61
CA ASP A 143 -0.25 1.72 -24.62
C ASP A 143 -1.25 2.75 -25.16
N GLU A 144 -2.52 2.37 -25.44
CA GLU A 144 -3.57 3.31 -25.83
C GLU A 144 -3.94 4.31 -24.70
N MET A 145 -3.69 3.95 -23.44
CA MET A 145 -3.88 4.82 -22.29
C MET A 145 -2.68 5.74 -22.03
N ASP A 146 -1.55 5.55 -22.76
CA ASP A 146 -0.28 6.27 -22.59
C ASP A 146 0.23 6.23 -21.13
N CYS A 147 0.10 5.07 -20.49
CA CYS A 147 0.46 4.90 -19.07
C CYS A 147 1.61 3.93 -18.81
N VAL A 148 2.15 3.26 -19.84
CA VAL A 148 3.30 2.37 -19.69
C VAL A 148 4.56 3.18 -19.37
N CYS A 149 5.24 2.85 -18.27
CA CYS A 149 6.38 3.61 -17.78
C CYS A 149 7.70 2.82 -17.78
N HIS A 150 7.65 1.50 -17.65
CA HIS A 150 8.85 0.67 -17.61
C HIS A 150 8.60 -0.75 -18.09
N GLU A 151 9.64 -1.39 -18.67
CA GLU A 151 9.61 -2.79 -19.10
C GLU A 151 10.81 -3.55 -18.53
N LEU A 152 10.57 -4.76 -18.02
CA LEU A 152 11.68 -5.61 -17.56
C LEU A 152 12.39 -6.35 -18.70
N GLY A 153 11.83 -6.34 -19.91
CA GLY A 153 12.40 -6.98 -21.10
C GLY A 153 12.42 -8.51 -21.06
N ARG A 154 11.67 -9.12 -20.13
CA ARG A 154 11.55 -10.57 -19.96
C ARG A 154 10.18 -10.93 -19.40
N ASP A 155 9.72 -12.14 -19.68
CA ASP A 155 8.55 -12.78 -19.07
C ASP A 155 7.23 -12.00 -19.23
N GLY A 156 7.16 -11.00 -20.13
CA GLY A 156 5.98 -10.19 -20.36
C GLY A 156 5.63 -9.22 -19.22
N ILE A 157 6.51 -9.08 -18.22
CA ILE A 157 6.30 -8.17 -17.09
C ILE A 157 6.63 -6.74 -17.49
N TYR A 158 5.74 -5.81 -17.19
CA TYR A 158 5.93 -4.38 -17.39
C TYR A 158 5.23 -3.56 -16.32
N PHE A 159 5.48 -2.26 -16.29
CA PHE A 159 4.93 -1.33 -15.32
C PHE A 159 4.16 -0.21 -15.99
N ILE A 160 3.10 0.22 -15.34
CA ILE A 160 2.33 1.41 -15.69
C ILE A 160 2.27 2.37 -14.50
N GLU A 161 1.98 3.63 -14.77
CA GLU A 161 1.73 4.63 -13.74
C GLU A 161 0.25 5.03 -13.71
N ASP A 162 -0.30 5.15 -12.52
CA ASP A 162 -1.62 5.73 -12.33
C ASP A 162 -1.57 7.27 -12.45
N PRO A 163 -2.72 7.99 -12.42
CA PRO A 163 -2.75 9.45 -12.55
C PRO A 163 -1.96 10.24 -11.50
N ASP A 164 -1.59 9.61 -10.38
CA ASP A 164 -0.85 10.21 -9.27
C ASP A 164 0.60 9.67 -9.19
N GLY A 165 1.05 8.93 -10.21
CA GLY A 165 2.42 8.38 -10.31
C GLY A 165 2.64 7.15 -9.45
N CYS A 166 1.59 6.46 -9.02
CA CYS A 166 1.75 5.17 -8.35
C CYS A 166 2.14 4.11 -9.35
N CYS A 167 3.22 3.39 -9.05
CA CYS A 167 3.72 2.31 -9.87
C CYS A 167 2.87 1.04 -9.73
N LEU A 168 2.45 0.47 -10.86
CA LEU A 168 1.64 -0.73 -10.94
C LEU A 168 2.34 -1.74 -11.85
N GLU A 169 2.64 -2.93 -11.32
CA GLU A 169 3.27 -4.02 -12.06
C GLU A 169 2.22 -4.87 -12.74
N ILE A 170 2.43 -5.21 -14.00
CA ILE A 170 1.58 -6.12 -14.76
C ILE A 170 2.33 -7.44 -14.94
N VAL A 171 1.72 -8.51 -14.49
CA VAL A 171 2.31 -9.85 -14.47
C VAL A 171 1.38 -10.82 -15.22
N PRO A 172 1.88 -11.63 -16.16
CA PRO A 172 1.10 -12.74 -16.72
C PRO A 172 0.63 -13.71 -15.65
N SER A 173 -0.65 -14.11 -15.65
CA SER A 173 -1.23 -14.96 -14.61
C SER A 173 -0.55 -16.33 -14.50
N ASP A 174 -0.05 -16.88 -15.61
CA ASP A 174 0.67 -18.16 -15.66
C ASP A 174 2.04 -18.16 -14.95
N LEU A 175 2.57 -16.99 -14.62
CA LEU A 175 3.78 -16.86 -13.80
C LEU A 175 3.48 -16.84 -12.31
N TRP A 176 2.19 -16.77 -11.93
CA TRP A 176 1.79 -16.57 -10.53
C TRP A 176 1.06 -17.78 -9.93
N ASP A 177 0.54 -18.69 -10.74
CA ASP A 177 -0.18 -19.90 -10.33
C ASP A 177 0.70 -21.10 -9.92
#